data_51c59787aa5e74650fa4689ddf2ae692
#
_entry.id   51c59787aa5e74650fa4689ddf2ae692
#
_cell.length_a   1.000
_cell.length_b   1.000
_cell.length_c   1.000
_cell.angle_alpha   90.00
_cell.angle_beta   90.00
_cell.angle_gamma   90.00
#
_symmetry.space_group_name_H-M   'P 1'
#
loop_
_entity.id
_entity.type
_entity.pdbx_description
1 polymer ?
#
loop_
_entity_poly.entity_id
_entity_poly.type
_entity_poly.pdbx_seq_one_letter_code
_entity_poly.pdbx_strand_id
1 'polypeptide(L)'
;MFEESAKLLVWLIPIVLRYKRAGLIFLIPIVDRMVRMDLRVVTIDVARQEVMTRDNVPMSVDAVLYFRVIDPAAAVVRVEKYLKATSLISQTTLRSVLGQAELDELLSQRDKINLRLQEIVDRQTDPWGIKVTAVEVKDVVLPDSMKRAMAGQAQSERERRAKIINAEGEFQAAEKLVQAASMISTQPIALQLRFLQTMREISSEHHTTTILPLPLDLFAPFIKRSESQTPKES
;
A
#
# COMPACT_ATOMS: atom_id res chain seq x y z
N MET A 1 56.47 -38.91 14.38
CA MET A 1 55.87 -39.73 13.34
C MET A 1 54.37 -39.88 13.45
N PHE A 2 53.79 -39.91 14.63
CA PHE A 2 52.30 -39.98 14.80
C PHE A 2 51.56 -38.64 14.62
N GLU A 3 52.19 -37.49 14.81
CA GLU A 3 51.58 -36.19 14.68
C GLU A 3 51.37 -35.74 13.22
N GLU A 4 52.25 -36.14 12.32
CA GLU A 4 52.12 -35.85 10.87
C GLU A 4 50.99 -36.65 10.24
N SER A 5 50.76 -37.89 10.69
CA SER A 5 49.67 -38.74 10.22
C SER A 5 48.29 -38.21 10.61
N ALA A 6 48.22 -37.60 11.81
CA ALA A 6 46.98 -36.95 12.29
C ALA A 6 46.63 -35.68 11.50
N LYS A 7 47.65 -34.91 11.09
CA LYS A 7 47.44 -33.71 10.25
C LYS A 7 47.01 -34.07 8.81
N LEU A 8 47.53 -35.16 8.26
CA LEU A 8 47.09 -35.67 6.96
C LEU A 8 45.66 -36.21 7.01
N LEU A 9 45.26 -36.87 8.09
CA LEU A 9 43.88 -37.32 8.29
C LEU A 9 42.89 -36.15 8.41
N VAL A 10 43.28 -35.06 9.08
CA VAL A 10 42.46 -33.84 9.19
C VAL A 10 42.31 -33.14 7.84
N TRP A 11 43.32 -33.25 6.95
CA TRP A 11 43.26 -32.70 5.58
C TRP A 11 42.44 -33.56 4.62
N LEU A 12 42.27 -34.87 4.88
CA LEU A 12 41.46 -35.80 4.08
C LEU A 12 39.96 -35.72 4.42
N ILE A 13 39.58 -35.12 5.54
CA ILE A 13 38.19 -34.95 6.00
C ILE A 13 37.33 -34.11 5.02
N PRO A 14 37.82 -33.04 4.33
CA PRO A 14 36.99 -32.28 3.40
C PRO A 14 36.71 -32.99 2.07
N ILE A 15 37.37 -34.09 1.76
CA ILE A 15 37.27 -34.77 0.42
C ILE A 15 36.00 -35.63 0.31
N VAL A 16 35.27 -35.91 1.38
CA VAL A 16 34.07 -36.79 1.34
C VAL A 16 32.79 -36.04 1.62
N LEU A 17 32.72 -34.76 1.28
CA LEU A 17 31.42 -34.09 1.08
C LEU A 17 30.77 -34.61 -0.19
N ARG A 18 30.37 -35.90 -0.18
CA ARG A 18 29.61 -36.52 -1.26
C ARG A 18 28.15 -36.13 -1.12
N TYR A 19 27.78 -35.10 -1.86
CA TYR A 19 26.39 -34.82 -2.19
C TYR A 19 25.81 -36.05 -2.93
N LYS A 20 24.99 -36.83 -2.22
CA LYS A 20 24.29 -37.98 -2.85
C LYS A 20 22.79 -37.72 -2.86
N ARG A 21 22.22 -37.68 -4.04
CA ARG A 21 20.80 -37.89 -4.27
C ARG A 21 20.37 -39.26 -3.69
N ALA A 22 19.08 -39.40 -3.38
CA ALA A 22 18.46 -40.57 -2.76
C ALA A 22 19.15 -41.91 -3.00
N GLY A 23 19.52 -42.60 -1.92
CA GLY A 23 20.18 -43.91 -1.96
C GLY A 23 20.63 -44.35 -0.56
N LEU A 24 20.96 -45.64 -0.41
CA LEU A 24 21.51 -46.19 0.81
C LEU A 24 22.96 -45.70 0.98
N ILE A 25 23.25 -45.03 2.10
CA ILE A 25 24.58 -44.50 2.38
C ILE A 25 25.10 -45.19 3.65
N PHE A 26 26.27 -45.85 3.55
CA PHE A 26 26.98 -46.32 4.70
C PHE A 26 27.74 -45.14 5.32
N LEU A 27 27.44 -44.85 6.56
CA LEU A 27 28.11 -43.83 7.42
C LEU A 27 29.02 -44.52 8.43
N ILE A 28 30.28 -44.12 8.49
CA ILE A 28 31.22 -44.54 9.51
C ILE A 28 31.14 -43.51 10.64
N PRO A 29 30.56 -43.84 11.81
CA PRO A 29 30.18 -42.84 12.82
C PRO A 29 31.38 -42.12 13.49
N ILE A 30 32.62 -42.61 13.28
CA ILE A 30 33.84 -42.00 13.82
C ILE A 30 34.43 -40.97 12.87
N VAL A 31 34.22 -41.11 11.56
CA VAL A 31 34.85 -40.29 10.50
C VAL A 31 33.85 -39.38 9.81
N ASP A 32 32.61 -39.83 9.65
CA ASP A 32 31.61 -39.12 8.91
C ASP A 32 30.66 -38.33 9.82
N ARG A 33 30.44 -37.04 9.49
CA ARG A 33 29.43 -36.19 10.13
C ARG A 33 28.31 -35.90 9.15
N MET A 34 27.12 -36.37 9.47
CA MET A 34 25.92 -36.09 8.68
C MET A 34 25.31 -34.76 9.11
N VAL A 35 25.12 -33.83 8.16
CA VAL A 35 24.33 -32.60 8.32
C VAL A 35 23.05 -32.75 7.55
N ARG A 36 21.91 -32.71 8.25
CA ARG A 36 20.58 -32.72 7.62
C ARG A 36 20.17 -31.29 7.30
N MET A 37 19.78 -31.04 6.06
CA MET A 37 19.38 -29.71 5.60
C MET A 37 18.03 -29.78 4.90
N ASP A 38 17.13 -28.83 5.21
CA ASP A 38 15.85 -28.69 4.52
C ASP A 38 16.04 -27.78 3.29
N LEU A 39 15.51 -28.22 2.13
CA LEU A 39 15.61 -27.52 0.84
C LEU A 39 14.33 -26.72 0.52
N ARG A 40 13.34 -26.78 1.41
CA ARG A 40 12.12 -25.98 1.26
C ARG A 40 12.41 -24.51 1.51
N VAL A 41 11.44 -23.69 1.16
CA VAL A 41 11.49 -22.27 1.52
C VAL A 41 11.41 -22.14 3.04
N VAL A 42 12.39 -21.48 3.62
CA VAL A 42 12.47 -21.17 5.05
C VAL A 42 12.19 -19.69 5.23
N THR A 43 11.41 -19.36 6.25
CA THR A 43 11.12 -17.98 6.64
C THR A 43 11.93 -17.61 7.86
N ILE A 44 12.57 -16.44 7.82
CA ILE A 44 13.29 -15.86 8.97
C ILE A 44 12.75 -14.47 9.24
N ASP A 45 12.38 -14.22 10.50
CA ASP A 45 12.10 -12.87 10.97
C ASP A 45 13.43 -12.11 11.13
N VAL A 46 13.53 -10.97 10.47
CA VAL A 46 14.63 -10.02 10.62
C VAL A 46 14.30 -9.13 11.81
N ALA A 47 15.15 -9.18 12.83
CA ALA A 47 14.93 -8.43 14.06
C ALA A 47 14.78 -6.93 13.76
N ARG A 48 13.89 -6.28 14.52
CA ARG A 48 13.60 -4.85 14.43
C ARG A 48 14.87 -4.01 14.48
N GLN A 49 15.00 -3.10 13.51
CA GLN A 49 16.12 -2.19 13.37
C GLN A 49 15.63 -0.75 13.56
N GLU A 50 16.33 -0.02 14.41
CA GLU A 50 16.19 1.42 14.50
C GLU A 50 17.07 2.07 13.45
N VAL A 51 16.46 2.84 12.58
CA VAL A 51 17.13 3.51 11.46
C VAL A 51 16.67 4.95 11.35
N MET A 52 17.50 5.78 10.75
CA MET A 52 17.16 7.15 10.37
C MET A 52 17.12 7.22 8.85
N THR A 53 16.02 7.69 8.31
CA THR A 53 15.86 7.88 6.86
C THR A 53 16.70 9.04 6.34
N ARG A 54 16.78 9.19 5.02
CA ARG A 54 17.51 10.29 4.36
C ARG A 54 16.96 11.67 4.74
N ASP A 55 15.67 11.77 4.99
CA ASP A 55 14.95 12.97 5.46
C ASP A 55 14.96 13.16 6.99
N ASN A 56 15.88 12.47 7.67
CA ASN A 56 16.18 12.61 9.09
C ASN A 56 15.02 12.19 10.03
N VAL A 57 14.20 11.24 9.62
CA VAL A 57 13.12 10.71 10.43
C VAL A 57 13.57 9.41 11.12
N PRO A 58 13.60 9.35 12.46
CA PRO A 58 13.85 8.12 13.17
C PRO A 58 12.66 7.18 13.06
N MET A 59 12.92 5.91 12.76
CA MET A 59 11.91 4.88 12.67
C MET A 59 12.44 3.52 13.12
N SER A 60 11.54 2.63 13.51
CA SER A 60 11.86 1.21 13.77
C SER A 60 11.16 0.36 12.73
N VAL A 61 11.93 -0.52 12.09
CA VAL A 61 11.43 -1.36 11.00
C VAL A 61 11.83 -2.80 11.24
N ASP A 62 10.91 -3.72 11.00
CA ASP A 62 11.14 -5.16 10.93
C ASP A 62 10.76 -5.70 9.55
N ALA A 63 11.35 -6.84 9.19
CA ALA A 63 11.14 -7.47 7.90
C ALA A 63 11.09 -8.98 8.04
N VAL A 64 10.57 -9.64 7.00
CA VAL A 64 10.56 -11.08 6.86
C VAL A 64 11.34 -11.45 5.61
N LEU A 65 12.19 -12.44 5.74
CA LEU A 65 13.01 -12.97 4.67
C LEU A 65 12.55 -14.39 4.31
N TYR A 66 12.28 -14.63 3.04
CA TYR A 66 11.98 -15.94 2.47
C TYR A 66 13.16 -16.39 1.61
N PHE A 67 13.73 -17.54 1.94
CA PHE A 67 14.84 -18.08 1.18
C PHE A 67 14.81 -19.61 1.13
N ARG A 68 15.55 -20.18 0.21
CA ARG A 68 15.77 -21.62 0.11
C ARG A 68 17.23 -21.92 -0.16
N VAL A 69 17.68 -23.10 0.24
CA VAL A 69 19.02 -23.57 -0.05
C VAL A 69 18.98 -24.25 -1.42
N ILE A 70 19.83 -23.79 -2.35
CA ILE A 70 20.00 -24.40 -3.68
C ILE A 70 21.19 -25.34 -3.67
N ASP A 71 22.31 -24.91 -3.07
CA ASP A 71 23.52 -25.73 -2.94
C ASP A 71 23.80 -26.02 -1.46
N PRO A 72 23.37 -27.20 -0.97
CA PRO A 72 23.62 -27.59 0.43
C PRO A 72 25.10 -27.73 0.76
N ALA A 73 25.95 -28.10 -0.22
CA ALA A 73 27.36 -28.25 0.02
C ALA A 73 28.02 -26.89 0.28
N ALA A 74 27.71 -25.89 -0.54
CA ALA A 74 28.19 -24.53 -0.33
C ALA A 74 27.69 -23.96 1.01
N ALA A 75 26.42 -24.20 1.36
CA ALA A 75 25.82 -23.69 2.60
C ALA A 75 26.46 -24.29 3.87
N VAL A 76 26.95 -25.53 3.83
CA VAL A 76 27.63 -26.17 4.97
C VAL A 76 29.11 -25.84 5.04
N VAL A 77 29.78 -25.79 3.88
CA VAL A 77 31.24 -25.61 3.82
C VAL A 77 31.65 -24.14 3.99
N ARG A 78 30.90 -23.23 3.37
CA ARG A 78 31.27 -21.82 3.30
C ARG A 78 30.79 -21.01 4.50
N VAL A 79 29.75 -21.48 5.21
CA VAL A 79 29.16 -20.75 6.34
C VAL A 79 28.83 -21.69 7.48
N GLU A 80 29.34 -21.43 8.67
CA GLU A 80 29.10 -22.27 9.84
C GLU A 80 27.63 -22.32 10.26
N LYS A 81 26.96 -21.16 10.27
CA LYS A 81 25.56 -21.02 10.68
C LYS A 81 24.82 -20.15 9.66
N TYR A 82 24.46 -20.73 8.53
CA TYR A 82 23.87 -20.01 7.41
C TYR A 82 22.59 -19.24 7.80
N LEU A 83 21.72 -19.78 8.68
CA LEU A 83 20.52 -19.09 9.16
C LEU A 83 20.86 -17.77 9.85
N LYS A 84 21.83 -17.83 10.78
CA LYS A 84 22.25 -16.64 11.54
C LYS A 84 22.97 -15.63 10.63
N ALA A 85 23.84 -16.10 9.75
CA ALA A 85 24.57 -15.26 8.82
C ALA A 85 23.61 -14.53 7.85
N THR A 86 22.63 -15.23 7.29
CA THR A 86 21.61 -14.66 6.43
C THR A 86 20.77 -13.63 7.17
N SER A 87 20.36 -13.91 8.42
CA SER A 87 19.63 -12.94 9.25
C SER A 87 20.45 -11.67 9.50
N LEU A 88 21.74 -11.78 9.84
CA LEU A 88 22.61 -10.63 10.08
C LEU A 88 22.86 -9.79 8.83
N ILE A 89 23.07 -10.43 7.68
CA ILE A 89 23.18 -9.73 6.39
C ILE A 89 21.88 -8.98 6.09
N SER A 90 20.74 -9.62 6.28
CA SER A 90 19.45 -8.97 6.05
C SER A 90 19.24 -7.76 6.95
N GLN A 91 19.64 -7.83 8.24
CA GLN A 91 19.58 -6.70 9.17
C GLN A 91 20.46 -5.53 8.72
N THR A 92 21.70 -5.81 8.33
CA THR A 92 22.64 -4.76 7.88
C THR A 92 22.20 -4.15 6.55
N THR A 93 21.69 -4.96 5.63
CA THR A 93 21.17 -4.51 4.34
C THR A 93 19.91 -3.68 4.54
N LEU A 94 18.99 -4.13 5.40
CA LEU A 94 17.78 -3.39 5.76
C LEU A 94 18.14 -1.99 6.25
N ARG A 95 19.05 -1.89 7.23
CA ARG A 95 19.52 -0.61 7.76
C ARG A 95 20.13 0.28 6.67
N SER A 96 20.96 -0.28 5.79
CA SER A 96 21.62 0.47 4.73
C SER A 96 20.63 1.00 3.68
N VAL A 97 19.70 0.19 3.23
CA VAL A 97 18.70 0.57 2.21
C VAL A 97 17.72 1.60 2.76
N LEU A 98 17.21 1.37 3.99
CA LEU A 98 16.27 2.30 4.64
C LEU A 98 16.93 3.65 4.95
N GLY A 99 18.20 3.67 5.34
CA GLY A 99 18.96 4.91 5.57
C GLY A 99 19.19 5.76 4.31
N GLN A 100 19.03 5.18 3.11
CA GLN A 100 19.15 5.87 1.83
C GLN A 100 17.79 6.30 1.24
N ALA A 101 16.69 5.73 1.74
CA ALA A 101 15.33 6.01 1.29
C ALA A 101 14.70 7.18 2.06
N GLU A 102 13.75 7.86 1.44
CA GLU A 102 12.88 8.84 2.10
C GLU A 102 11.68 8.14 2.75
N LEU A 103 11.10 8.76 3.77
CA LEU A 103 9.95 8.21 4.46
C LEU A 103 8.76 8.00 3.52
N ASP A 104 8.51 8.95 2.62
CA ASP A 104 7.40 8.87 1.67
C ASP A 104 7.59 7.70 0.68
N GLU A 105 8.82 7.44 0.23
CA GLU A 105 9.15 6.28 -0.63
C GLU A 105 8.88 4.95 0.11
N LEU A 106 9.23 4.87 1.39
CA LEU A 106 8.99 3.69 2.23
C LEU A 106 7.51 3.40 2.47
N LEU A 107 6.68 4.43 2.52
CA LEU A 107 5.25 4.29 2.76
C LEU A 107 4.45 4.06 1.48
N SER A 108 4.85 4.71 0.37
CA SER A 108 4.11 4.70 -0.91
C SER A 108 4.64 3.66 -1.91
N GLN A 109 5.93 3.30 -1.88
CA GLN A 109 6.59 2.43 -2.86
C GLN A 109 7.28 1.22 -2.21
N ARG A 110 6.56 0.52 -1.33
CA ARG A 110 7.10 -0.63 -0.60
C ARG A 110 7.67 -1.72 -1.50
N ASP A 111 7.01 -2.00 -2.62
CA ASP A 111 7.44 -3.05 -3.56
C ASP A 111 8.82 -2.77 -4.14
N LYS A 112 9.12 -1.52 -4.44
CA LYS A 112 10.43 -1.10 -4.94
C LYS A 112 11.53 -1.32 -3.90
N ILE A 113 11.24 -0.99 -2.64
CA ILE A 113 12.16 -1.22 -1.52
C ILE A 113 12.37 -2.71 -1.29
N ASN A 114 11.31 -3.51 -1.30
CA ASN A 114 11.35 -4.96 -1.14
C ASN A 114 12.22 -5.62 -2.23
N LEU A 115 12.04 -5.23 -3.50
CA LEU A 115 12.86 -5.70 -4.62
C LEU A 115 14.33 -5.32 -4.45
N ARG A 116 14.62 -4.08 -4.06
CA ARG A 116 16.00 -3.63 -3.83
C ARG A 116 16.67 -4.39 -2.69
N LEU A 117 15.94 -4.63 -1.60
CA LEU A 117 16.41 -5.46 -0.49
C LEU A 117 16.70 -6.88 -0.95
N GLN A 118 15.76 -7.49 -1.69
CA GLN A 118 15.91 -8.84 -2.23
C GLN A 118 17.16 -8.96 -3.10
N GLU A 119 17.38 -8.06 -4.05
CA GLU A 119 18.54 -8.08 -4.95
C GLU A 119 19.88 -8.02 -4.20
N ILE A 120 19.96 -7.14 -3.19
CA ILE A 120 21.21 -6.96 -2.44
C ILE A 120 21.48 -8.18 -1.56
N VAL A 121 20.47 -8.68 -0.82
CA VAL A 121 20.63 -9.85 0.05
C VAL A 121 20.91 -11.09 -0.77
N ASP A 122 20.19 -11.31 -1.87
CA ASP A 122 20.38 -12.44 -2.78
C ASP A 122 21.82 -12.48 -3.33
N ARG A 123 22.34 -11.35 -3.79
CA ARG A 123 23.71 -11.23 -4.28
C ARG A 123 24.75 -11.57 -3.21
N GLN A 124 24.50 -11.22 -1.94
CA GLN A 124 25.41 -11.49 -0.83
C GLN A 124 25.33 -12.95 -0.35
N THR A 125 24.19 -13.61 -0.51
CA THR A 125 23.97 -15.00 -0.06
C THR A 125 24.19 -16.04 -1.18
N ASP A 126 24.18 -15.62 -2.43
CA ASP A 126 24.44 -16.50 -3.60
C ASP A 126 25.75 -17.31 -3.49
N PRO A 127 26.90 -16.74 -3.06
CA PRO A 127 28.12 -17.50 -2.84
C PRO A 127 27.98 -18.64 -1.83
N TRP A 128 26.99 -18.60 -0.95
CA TRP A 128 26.70 -19.62 0.06
C TRP A 128 25.70 -20.68 -0.45
N GLY A 129 25.26 -20.58 -1.70
CA GLY A 129 24.26 -21.49 -2.27
C GLY A 129 22.86 -21.26 -1.70
N ILE A 130 22.57 -20.06 -1.21
CA ILE A 130 21.28 -19.65 -0.68
C ILE A 130 20.62 -18.68 -1.66
N LYS A 131 19.38 -18.98 -2.04
CA LYS A 131 18.57 -18.14 -2.91
C LYS A 131 17.49 -17.45 -2.12
N VAL A 132 17.51 -16.14 -2.13
CA VAL A 132 16.45 -15.30 -1.54
C VAL A 132 15.28 -15.20 -2.50
N THR A 133 14.11 -15.65 -2.04
CA THR A 133 12.89 -15.66 -2.85
C THR A 133 12.17 -14.32 -2.75
N ALA A 134 12.06 -13.79 -1.54
CA ALA A 134 11.44 -12.50 -1.27
C ALA A 134 11.99 -11.90 0.03
N VAL A 135 11.98 -10.57 0.10
CA VAL A 135 12.16 -9.80 1.34
C VAL A 135 10.99 -8.86 1.46
N GLU A 136 10.30 -8.89 2.58
CA GLU A 136 9.13 -8.06 2.81
C GLU A 136 9.29 -7.25 4.09
N VAL A 137 9.13 -5.94 3.97
CA VAL A 137 9.05 -5.04 5.12
C VAL A 137 7.70 -5.23 5.79
N LYS A 138 7.71 -5.64 7.07
CA LYS A 138 6.51 -5.99 7.84
C LYS A 138 5.88 -4.74 8.43
N ASP A 139 6.52 -4.13 9.42
CA ASP A 139 6.01 -2.98 10.13
C ASP A 139 7.00 -1.81 10.09
N VAL A 140 6.47 -0.60 9.92
CA VAL A 140 7.21 0.65 10.04
C VAL A 140 6.62 1.43 11.22
N VAL A 141 7.38 1.50 12.30
CA VAL A 141 6.95 2.20 13.52
C VAL A 141 7.63 3.54 13.60
N LEU A 142 6.83 4.60 13.56
CA LEU A 142 7.27 5.98 13.71
C LEU A 142 7.06 6.47 15.15
N PRO A 143 7.83 7.45 15.63
CA PRO A 143 7.56 8.13 16.89
C PRO A 143 6.18 8.79 16.92
N ASP A 144 5.55 8.84 18.10
CA ASP A 144 4.19 9.36 18.23
C ASP A 144 4.05 10.85 17.86
N SER A 145 5.10 11.63 18.05
CA SER A 145 5.14 13.03 17.60
C SER A 145 5.01 13.13 16.08
N MET A 146 5.73 12.26 15.34
CA MET A 146 5.71 12.23 13.88
C MET A 146 4.39 11.69 13.35
N LYS A 147 3.84 10.63 13.97
CA LYS A 147 2.50 10.12 13.61
C LYS A 147 1.44 11.23 13.72
N ARG A 148 1.48 12.04 14.79
CA ARG A 148 0.54 13.17 14.97
C ARG A 148 0.74 14.25 13.92
N ALA A 149 1.99 14.61 13.62
CA ALA A 149 2.29 15.60 12.59
C ALA A 149 1.80 15.16 11.20
N MET A 150 2.07 13.91 10.81
CA MET A 150 1.61 13.32 9.55
C MET A 150 0.08 13.21 9.49
N ALA A 151 -0.58 12.85 10.60
CA ALA A 151 -2.04 12.82 10.66
C ALA A 151 -2.63 14.21 10.44
N GLY A 152 -2.06 15.26 11.05
CA GLY A 152 -2.47 16.65 10.83
C GLY A 152 -2.27 17.10 9.38
N GLN A 153 -1.12 16.78 8.79
CA GLN A 153 -0.85 17.08 7.38
C GLN A 153 -1.82 16.36 6.44
N ALA A 154 -2.05 15.06 6.67
CA ALA A 154 -2.99 14.28 5.87
C ALA A 154 -4.43 14.81 5.99
N GLN A 155 -4.84 15.25 7.19
CA GLN A 155 -6.14 15.86 7.42
C GLN A 155 -6.28 17.18 6.63
N SER A 156 -5.30 18.06 6.73
CA SER A 156 -5.29 19.34 5.99
C SER A 156 -5.32 19.15 4.48
N GLU A 157 -4.60 18.16 3.96
CA GLU A 157 -4.60 17.83 2.53
C GLU A 157 -5.96 17.25 2.08
N ARG A 158 -6.59 16.39 2.91
CA ARG A 158 -7.95 15.90 2.63
C ARG A 158 -8.97 17.03 2.63
N GLU A 159 -8.90 17.96 3.58
CA GLU A 159 -9.78 19.13 3.65
C GLU A 159 -9.57 20.04 2.44
N ARG A 160 -8.33 20.28 2.03
CA ARG A 160 -8.02 21.03 0.82
C ARG A 160 -8.63 20.38 -0.42
N ARG A 161 -8.45 19.07 -0.58
CA ARG A 161 -9.03 18.31 -1.71
C ARG A 161 -10.56 18.32 -1.68
N ALA A 162 -11.16 18.15 -0.50
CA ALA A 162 -12.61 18.21 -0.35
C ALA A 162 -13.17 19.57 -0.76
N LYS A 163 -12.52 20.68 -0.37
CA LYS A 163 -12.91 22.03 -0.80
C LYS A 163 -12.83 22.21 -2.31
N ILE A 164 -11.79 21.69 -2.96
CA ILE A 164 -11.65 21.77 -4.41
C ILE A 164 -12.75 20.97 -5.11
N ILE A 165 -12.97 19.73 -4.66
CA ILE A 165 -14.00 18.84 -5.23
C ILE A 165 -15.41 19.46 -5.04
N ASN A 166 -15.70 20.01 -3.87
CA ASN A 166 -16.99 20.68 -3.62
C ASN A 166 -17.16 21.91 -4.53
N ALA A 167 -16.15 22.78 -4.62
CA ALA A 167 -16.22 23.95 -5.49
C ALA A 167 -16.37 23.56 -6.98
N GLU A 168 -15.68 22.54 -7.44
CA GLU A 168 -15.85 22.02 -8.79
C GLU A 168 -17.25 21.43 -9.00
N GLY A 169 -17.77 20.69 -8.00
CA GLY A 169 -19.12 20.17 -8.02
C GLY A 169 -20.19 21.27 -8.05
N GLU A 170 -20.02 22.34 -7.26
CA GLU A 170 -20.88 23.52 -7.28
C GLU A 170 -20.86 24.24 -8.63
N PHE A 171 -19.66 24.38 -9.22
CA PHE A 171 -19.50 24.98 -10.54
C PHE A 171 -20.23 24.17 -11.61
N GLN A 172 -20.03 22.86 -11.66
CA GLN A 172 -20.70 21.97 -12.60
C GLN A 172 -22.23 21.96 -12.39
N ALA A 173 -22.68 21.97 -11.12
CA ALA A 173 -24.09 22.05 -10.80
C ALA A 173 -24.72 23.39 -11.27
N ALA A 174 -24.02 24.51 -11.01
CA ALA A 174 -24.46 25.83 -11.46
C ALA A 174 -24.56 25.92 -12.98
N GLU A 175 -23.59 25.38 -13.71
CA GLU A 175 -23.63 25.32 -15.18
C GLU A 175 -24.85 24.52 -15.68
N LYS A 176 -25.13 23.35 -15.07
CA LYS A 176 -26.31 22.53 -15.42
C LYS A 176 -27.62 23.23 -15.07
N LEU A 177 -27.67 23.94 -13.95
CA LEU A 177 -28.84 24.73 -13.56
C LEU A 177 -29.09 25.87 -14.54
N VAL A 178 -28.04 26.59 -14.97
CA VAL A 178 -28.16 27.64 -16.00
C VAL A 178 -28.65 27.07 -17.33
N GLN A 179 -28.10 25.94 -17.78
CA GLN A 179 -28.57 25.24 -18.99
C GLN A 179 -30.02 24.82 -18.85
N ALA A 180 -30.44 24.26 -17.73
CA ALA A 180 -31.81 23.87 -17.46
C ALA A 180 -32.74 25.09 -17.43
N ALA A 181 -32.35 26.19 -16.78
CA ALA A 181 -33.11 27.44 -16.73
C ALA A 181 -33.30 28.06 -18.13
N SER A 182 -32.25 28.04 -18.96
CA SER A 182 -32.32 28.54 -20.34
C SER A 182 -33.32 27.74 -21.20
N MET A 183 -33.36 26.40 -21.02
CA MET A 183 -34.34 25.56 -21.71
C MET A 183 -35.79 25.82 -21.24
N ILE A 184 -35.96 25.99 -19.91
CA ILE A 184 -37.28 26.27 -19.33
C ILE A 184 -37.79 27.67 -19.71
N SER A 185 -36.89 28.66 -19.81
CA SER A 185 -37.26 30.04 -20.16
C SER A 185 -37.84 30.20 -21.58
N THR A 186 -37.52 29.28 -22.47
CA THR A 186 -38.07 29.26 -23.83
C THR A 186 -39.56 28.85 -23.90
N GLN A 187 -40.07 28.22 -22.83
CA GLN A 187 -41.46 27.76 -22.76
C GLN A 187 -42.09 28.09 -21.38
N PRO A 188 -42.89 29.16 -21.27
CA PRO A 188 -43.50 29.61 -20.00
C PRO A 188 -44.34 28.54 -19.29
N ILE A 189 -44.96 27.62 -20.04
CA ILE A 189 -45.71 26.48 -19.47
C ILE A 189 -44.82 25.52 -18.70
N ALA A 190 -43.56 25.34 -19.10
CA ALA A 190 -42.63 24.44 -18.43
C ALA A 190 -42.31 24.93 -17.01
N LEU A 191 -42.24 26.23 -16.79
CA LEU A 191 -42.05 26.82 -15.45
C LEU A 191 -43.19 26.47 -14.50
N GLN A 192 -44.43 26.53 -15.00
CA GLN A 192 -45.64 26.22 -14.20
C GLN A 192 -45.69 24.74 -13.83
N LEU A 193 -45.36 23.84 -14.77
CA LEU A 193 -45.28 22.41 -14.53
C LEU A 193 -44.21 22.09 -13.51
N ARG A 194 -43.02 22.73 -13.58
CA ARG A 194 -41.94 22.57 -12.63
C ARG A 194 -42.35 23.01 -11.24
N PHE A 195 -43.04 24.15 -11.12
CA PHE A 195 -43.57 24.65 -9.86
C PHE A 195 -44.55 23.64 -9.21
N LEU A 196 -45.51 23.11 -10.01
CA LEU A 196 -46.44 22.09 -9.52
C LEU A 196 -45.75 20.79 -9.12
N GLN A 197 -44.71 20.39 -9.85
CA GLN A 197 -43.90 19.22 -9.49
C GLN A 197 -43.20 19.41 -8.16
N THR A 198 -42.54 20.56 -7.95
CA THR A 198 -41.85 20.88 -6.70
C THR A 198 -42.82 20.92 -5.53
N MET A 199 -44.03 21.48 -5.74
CA MET A 199 -45.11 21.47 -4.72
C MET A 199 -45.52 20.03 -4.35
N ARG A 200 -45.60 19.13 -5.33
CA ARG A 200 -45.93 17.74 -5.08
C ARG A 200 -44.84 17.03 -4.31
N GLU A 201 -43.58 17.29 -4.62
CA GLU A 201 -42.41 16.72 -3.91
C GLU A 201 -42.37 17.14 -2.44
N ILE A 202 -42.55 18.45 -2.16
CA ILE A 202 -42.59 18.99 -0.79
C ILE A 202 -43.79 18.40 -0.01
N SER A 203 -44.97 18.26 -0.66
CA SER A 203 -46.15 17.72 -0.02
C SER A 203 -46.08 16.20 0.29
N SER A 204 -45.19 15.47 -0.40
CA SER A 204 -45.06 14.02 -0.22
C SER A 204 -44.12 13.64 0.93
N GLU A 205 -43.17 14.51 1.33
CA GLU A 205 -42.13 14.15 2.30
C GLU A 205 -42.51 14.49 3.75
N HIS A 206 -43.37 15.50 4.00
CA HIS A 206 -43.76 15.86 5.38
C HIS A 206 -45.17 16.42 5.46
N HIS A 207 -45.97 15.94 6.44
CA HIS A 207 -47.26 16.51 6.84
C HIS A 207 -47.06 17.83 7.64
N THR A 208 -46.32 18.78 7.10
CA THR A 208 -46.02 20.04 7.75
C THR A 208 -46.68 21.18 6.94
N THR A 209 -47.28 22.12 7.65
CA THR A 209 -47.85 23.33 7.00
C THR A 209 -46.67 24.18 6.49
N THR A 210 -46.47 24.17 5.16
CA THR A 210 -45.43 24.97 4.53
C THR A 210 -46.08 26.27 4.01
N ILE A 211 -45.66 27.42 4.56
CA ILE A 211 -46.02 28.75 4.08
C ILE A 211 -45.15 29.04 2.84
N LEU A 212 -45.70 28.97 1.66
CA LEU A 212 -45.00 29.27 0.42
C LEU A 212 -45.36 30.67 -0.06
N PRO A 213 -44.44 31.63 -0.16
CA PRO A 213 -44.69 32.89 -0.81
C PRO A 213 -44.85 32.68 -2.33
N LEU A 214 -46.05 32.85 -2.82
CA LEU A 214 -46.35 32.77 -4.26
C LEU A 214 -46.03 34.12 -4.91
N PRO A 215 -45.06 34.21 -5.81
CA PRO A 215 -44.86 35.41 -6.61
C PRO A 215 -46.06 35.60 -7.56
N LEU A 216 -46.86 36.64 -7.32
CA LEU A 216 -48.06 36.96 -8.09
C LEU A 216 -47.79 37.15 -9.59
N ASP A 217 -46.57 37.52 -9.95
CA ASP A 217 -46.14 37.67 -11.35
C ASP A 217 -46.23 36.38 -12.17
N LEU A 218 -46.20 35.19 -11.51
CA LEU A 218 -46.42 33.91 -12.18
C LEU A 218 -47.83 33.73 -12.76
N PHE A 219 -48.84 34.48 -12.24
CA PHE A 219 -50.24 34.46 -12.70
C PHE A 219 -50.58 35.57 -13.68
N ALA A 220 -49.67 36.54 -13.87
CA ALA A 220 -49.88 37.66 -14.79
C ALA A 220 -50.30 37.24 -16.22
N PRO A 221 -49.77 36.17 -16.83
CA PRO A 221 -50.20 35.72 -18.16
C PRO A 221 -51.63 35.20 -18.19
N PHE A 222 -52.16 34.68 -17.08
CA PHE A 222 -53.53 34.15 -16.99
C PHE A 222 -54.53 35.26 -16.74
N ILE A 223 -54.20 36.27 -15.96
CA ILE A 223 -55.04 37.42 -15.66
C ILE A 223 -55.25 38.24 -16.92
N LYS A 224 -54.20 38.50 -17.70
CA LYS A 224 -54.34 39.23 -18.98
C LYS A 224 -55.18 38.50 -20.02
N ARG A 225 -55.33 37.20 -19.97
CA ARG A 225 -56.10 36.41 -20.91
C ARG A 225 -57.60 36.43 -20.57
N SER A 226 -58.02 36.66 -19.34
CA SER A 226 -59.43 36.79 -18.93
C SER A 226 -60.05 38.14 -19.31
N GLU A 227 -59.23 39.22 -19.36
CA GLU A 227 -59.69 40.53 -19.74
C GLU A 227 -59.98 40.70 -21.26
N SER A 228 -59.39 39.82 -22.13
CA SER A 228 -59.57 39.86 -23.55
C SER A 228 -60.80 39.10 -24.05
N GLN A 229 -61.65 38.51 -23.18
CA GLN A 229 -62.84 37.74 -23.53
C GLN A 229 -64.20 38.37 -23.10
N THR A 230 -64.21 39.63 -22.71
CA THR A 230 -65.52 40.31 -22.53
C THR A 230 -66.09 40.71 -23.90
N PRO A 231 -67.22 40.12 -24.32
CA PRO A 231 -67.90 40.55 -25.54
C PRO A 231 -68.44 41.96 -25.36
N LYS A 232 -68.18 42.85 -26.31
CA LYS A 232 -68.88 44.09 -26.44
C LYS A 232 -70.33 43.77 -26.85
N GLU A 233 -71.27 43.85 -25.91
CA GLU A 233 -72.69 44.02 -26.29
C GLU A 233 -72.92 45.46 -26.76
N SER A 234 -73.40 45.56 -27.98
CA SER A 234 -73.99 46.77 -28.57
C SER A 234 -75.49 46.83 -28.32
#